data_62988c99f64898687e23cc35f1784475
#
_entry.id   62988c99f64898687e23cc35f1784475
#
_cell.length_a   1.000
_cell.length_b   1.000
_cell.length_c   1.000
_cell.angle_alpha   90.00
_cell.angle_beta   90.00
_cell.angle_gamma   90.00
#
_symmetry.space_group_name_H-M   'P 1'
#
loop_
_entity.id
_entity.type
_entity.pdbx_description
1 polymer ?
#
loop_
_entity_poly.entity_id
_entity_poly.type
_entity_poly.pdbx_seq_one_letter_code
_entity_poly.pdbx_strand_id
1 'polypeptide(L)'
;FSSNTFSFNINQDISFTCINFNHYDNNKMHLLLGPYTINEDANYSDAINTLTEEWLNNIIKLHSYIIDNHICIDKTSTNNSPCVNHAIKYIEKNYTTEISIDDICSELNINKCYFCSVFKKETGSTFINYLNNYKIEKSKELLKNPNISLLDVSLSVGYNNQSYFSTVFKKITSKTPLEFRDEYLKNKK
;
A
#
# COMPACT_ATOMS: atom_id res chain seq x y z
N PHE A 1 3.98 13.35 14.72
CA PHE A 1 2.70 12.89 15.22
C PHE A 1 2.72 12.91 16.73
N SER A 2 1.87 13.70 17.37
CA SER A 2 1.58 13.56 18.78
C SER A 2 0.55 12.45 18.94
N SER A 3 1.00 11.23 19.24
CA SER A 3 0.11 10.21 19.80
C SER A 3 -0.34 10.75 21.17
N ASN A 4 -1.57 11.17 21.30
CA ASN A 4 -2.11 11.54 22.59
C ASN A 4 -2.40 10.24 23.36
N THR A 5 -1.48 9.91 24.25
CA THR A 5 -1.65 8.81 25.19
C THR A 5 -2.15 9.39 26.50
N PHE A 6 -3.23 8.84 27.05
CA PHE A 6 -3.71 9.20 28.37
C PHE A 6 -4.12 7.95 29.13
N SER A 7 -3.80 7.93 30.40
CA SER A 7 -4.20 6.86 31.31
C SER A 7 -5.29 7.36 32.25
N PHE A 8 -6.23 6.49 32.58
CA PHE A 8 -7.28 6.77 33.54
C PHE A 8 -7.45 5.59 34.47
N ASN A 9 -7.78 5.87 35.72
CA ASN A 9 -7.97 4.87 36.73
C ASN A 9 -9.46 4.75 37.06
N ILE A 10 -9.95 3.52 37.17
CA ILE A 10 -11.32 3.27 37.64
C ILE A 10 -11.37 3.34 39.16
N ASN A 11 -10.29 2.89 39.81
CA ASN A 11 -10.06 3.03 41.24
C ASN A 11 -8.57 3.19 41.51
N GLN A 12 -8.14 3.15 42.78
CA GLN A 12 -6.74 3.38 43.17
C GLN A 12 -5.76 2.38 42.55
N ASP A 13 -6.24 1.20 42.11
CA ASP A 13 -5.40 0.09 41.72
C ASP A 13 -5.59 -0.38 40.27
N ILE A 14 -6.73 -0.06 39.65
CA ILE A 14 -7.05 -0.53 38.28
C ILE A 14 -6.90 0.62 37.28
N SER A 15 -6.01 0.43 36.33
CA SER A 15 -5.67 1.41 35.32
C SER A 15 -5.96 0.91 33.92
N PHE A 16 -6.23 1.86 33.04
CA PHE A 16 -6.30 1.67 31.59
C PHE A 16 -5.47 2.75 30.90
N THR A 17 -4.84 2.39 29.82
CA THR A 17 -4.15 3.37 28.96
C THR A 17 -4.79 3.37 27.58
N CYS A 18 -5.19 4.55 27.13
CA CYS A 18 -5.72 4.75 25.79
C CYS A 18 -4.67 5.43 24.92
N ILE A 19 -4.37 4.83 23.79
CA ILE A 19 -3.49 5.38 22.77
C ILE A 19 -4.37 5.80 21.59
N ASN A 20 -4.38 7.10 21.29
CA ASN A 20 -5.12 7.64 20.17
C ASN A 20 -4.23 7.75 18.94
N PHE A 21 -4.71 7.27 17.82
CA PHE A 21 -4.03 7.45 16.53
C PHE A 21 -5.05 7.67 15.41
N ASN A 22 -4.63 8.31 14.36
CA ASN A 22 -5.47 8.53 13.19
C ASN A 22 -5.28 7.38 12.20
N HIS A 23 -6.40 6.77 11.82
CA HIS A 23 -6.43 5.80 10.73
C HIS A 23 -6.50 6.53 9.38
N TYR A 24 -6.18 5.82 8.28
CA TYR A 24 -6.09 6.35 6.91
C TYR A 24 -7.34 7.07 6.40
N ASP A 25 -8.51 6.70 6.89
CA ASP A 25 -9.80 7.28 6.49
C ASP A 25 -10.18 8.54 7.31
N ASN A 26 -9.21 9.21 7.94
CA ASN A 26 -9.46 10.26 8.95
C ASN A 26 -10.28 9.78 10.17
N ASN A 27 -10.50 8.48 10.29
CA ASN A 27 -11.15 7.93 11.46
C ASN A 27 -10.15 7.88 12.63
N LYS A 28 -10.58 8.43 13.74
CA LYS A 28 -9.83 8.30 14.99
C LYS A 28 -9.97 6.86 15.50
N MET A 29 -8.85 6.19 15.68
CA MET A 29 -8.79 4.89 16.32
C MET A 29 -8.22 5.03 17.72
N HIS A 30 -8.68 4.14 18.60
CA HIS A 30 -8.27 4.10 19.98
C HIS A 30 -7.83 2.68 20.30
N LEU A 31 -6.61 2.52 20.80
CA LEU A 31 -6.15 1.27 21.38
C LEU A 31 -6.28 1.40 22.88
N LEU A 32 -7.06 0.53 23.49
CA LEU A 32 -7.23 0.47 24.94
C LEU A 32 -6.40 -0.70 25.48
N LEU A 33 -5.45 -0.37 26.34
CA LEU A 33 -4.68 -1.35 27.11
C LEU A 33 -5.22 -1.42 28.53
N GLY A 34 -5.53 -2.60 29.00
CA GLY A 34 -6.04 -2.84 30.33
C GLY A 34 -7.19 -3.86 30.36
N PRO A 35 -7.72 -4.18 31.55
CA PRO A 35 -7.31 -3.64 32.85
C PRO A 35 -5.92 -4.13 33.30
N TYR A 36 -5.17 -3.28 33.97
CA TYR A 36 -3.90 -3.64 34.60
C TYR A 36 -3.73 -2.87 35.93
N THR A 37 -2.84 -3.36 36.78
CA THR A 37 -2.43 -2.65 38.00
C THR A 37 -0.93 -2.39 37.98
N ILE A 38 -0.50 -1.27 38.53
CA ILE A 38 0.90 -0.93 38.74
C ILE A 38 1.31 -1.26 40.18
N ASN A 39 0.33 -1.47 41.05
CA ASN A 39 0.57 -1.79 42.46
C ASN A 39 0.74 -3.29 42.66
N GLU A 40 1.94 -3.75 42.99
CA GLU A 40 2.27 -5.15 43.22
C GLU A 40 1.58 -5.74 44.48
N ASP A 41 1.16 -4.89 45.42
CA ASP A 41 0.48 -5.29 46.66
C ASP A 41 -1.04 -5.45 46.49
N ALA A 42 -1.56 -5.16 45.29
CA ALA A 42 -3.00 -5.25 45.02
C ALA A 42 -3.44 -6.72 44.90
N ASN A 43 -4.29 -7.17 45.83
CA ASN A 43 -4.79 -8.53 45.88
C ASN A 43 -6.02 -8.69 44.99
N TYR A 44 -5.80 -8.76 43.64
CA TYR A 44 -6.86 -9.00 42.65
C TYR A 44 -6.84 -10.42 42.15
N SER A 45 -8.04 -10.97 41.85
CA SER A 45 -8.20 -12.28 41.24
C SER A 45 -7.42 -12.40 39.91
N ASP A 46 -7.05 -13.57 39.49
CA ASP A 46 -6.17 -13.98 38.36
C ASP A 46 -6.44 -13.34 36.99
N ALA A 47 -7.41 -12.44 36.89
CA ALA A 47 -7.81 -11.80 35.64
C ALA A 47 -7.13 -10.44 35.36
N ILE A 48 -6.38 -9.88 36.31
CA ILE A 48 -5.73 -8.58 36.16
C ILE A 48 -4.23 -8.77 36.18
N ASN A 49 -3.58 -8.43 35.08
CA ASN A 49 -2.13 -8.50 34.98
C ASN A 49 -1.47 -7.32 35.67
N THR A 50 -0.51 -7.59 36.55
CA THR A 50 0.37 -6.54 37.08
C THR A 50 1.37 -6.16 36.01
N LEU A 51 1.36 -4.91 35.57
CA LEU A 51 2.35 -4.35 34.64
C LEU A 51 3.22 -3.35 35.37
N THR A 52 4.52 -3.50 35.23
CA THR A 52 5.44 -2.45 35.68
C THR A 52 5.34 -1.24 34.76
N GLU A 53 5.61 -0.05 35.30
CA GLU A 53 5.61 1.19 34.52
C GLU A 53 6.57 1.11 33.32
N GLU A 54 7.68 0.40 33.48
CA GLU A 54 8.66 0.13 32.41
C GLU A 54 8.05 -0.72 31.29
N TRP A 55 7.34 -1.77 31.62
CA TRP A 55 6.64 -2.63 30.64
C TRP A 55 5.58 -1.86 29.86
N LEU A 56 4.79 -1.04 30.54
CA LEU A 56 3.79 -0.19 29.91
C LEU A 56 4.42 0.78 28.93
N ASN A 57 5.49 1.44 29.34
CA ASN A 57 6.24 2.36 28.48
C ASN A 57 6.86 1.64 27.27
N ASN A 58 7.34 0.43 27.43
CA ASN A 58 7.88 -0.38 26.34
C ASN A 58 6.79 -0.81 25.35
N ILE A 59 5.60 -1.18 25.83
CA ILE A 59 4.44 -1.51 24.98
C ILE A 59 4.01 -0.25 24.19
N ILE A 60 3.91 0.91 24.83
CA ILE A 60 3.57 2.16 24.18
C ILE A 60 4.61 2.53 23.11
N LYS A 61 5.91 2.42 23.42
CA LYS A 61 6.99 2.67 22.45
C LYS A 61 6.96 1.69 21.29
N LEU A 62 6.71 0.40 21.55
CA LEU A 62 6.61 -0.61 20.50
C LEU A 62 5.41 -0.34 19.58
N HIS A 63 4.25 0.03 20.14
CA HIS A 63 3.08 0.40 19.35
C HIS A 63 3.33 1.66 18.52
N SER A 64 3.93 2.69 19.11
CA SER A 64 4.31 3.89 18.36
C SER A 64 5.28 3.56 17.23
N TYR A 65 6.28 2.70 17.49
CA TYR A 65 7.23 2.24 16.48
C TYR A 65 6.53 1.45 15.35
N ILE A 66 5.61 0.55 15.68
CA ILE A 66 4.84 -0.21 14.70
C ILE A 66 3.96 0.73 13.87
N ILE A 67 3.27 1.66 14.51
CA ILE A 67 2.44 2.67 13.83
C ILE A 67 3.32 3.54 12.92
N ASP A 68 4.45 4.03 13.39
CA ASP A 68 5.33 4.92 12.63
C ASP A 68 6.02 4.22 11.44
N ASN A 69 6.33 2.93 11.56
CA ASN A 69 7.02 2.17 10.52
C ASN A 69 6.09 1.42 9.57
N HIS A 70 4.88 1.04 10.02
CA HIS A 70 3.85 0.45 9.15
C HIS A 70 2.89 1.50 8.58
N ILE A 71 2.87 2.70 9.16
CA ILE A 71 2.18 3.87 8.64
C ILE A 71 3.22 4.80 8.01
N CYS A 72 3.87 4.38 6.92
CA CYS A 72 4.55 5.31 6.04
C CYS A 72 3.53 6.24 5.40
N ILE A 73 3.15 7.28 6.13
CA ILE A 73 2.40 8.40 5.56
C ILE A 73 3.42 9.26 4.80
N ASP A 74 3.67 8.90 3.55
CA ASP A 74 4.14 9.89 2.61
C ASP A 74 3.06 10.97 2.49
N LYS A 75 3.35 12.13 3.03
CA LYS A 75 2.47 13.32 3.02
C LYS A 75 2.28 13.92 1.61
N THR A 76 2.45 13.15 0.56
CA THR A 76 2.17 13.56 -0.81
C THR A 76 0.81 13.02 -1.21
N SER A 77 -0.21 13.80 -0.95
CA SER A 77 -1.50 13.96 -1.64
C SER A 77 -2.05 12.78 -2.47
N THR A 78 -2.08 11.56 -1.93
CA THR A 78 -2.94 10.51 -2.45
C THR A 78 -3.75 9.92 -1.31
N ASN A 79 -5.08 9.85 -1.47
CA ASN A 79 -6.01 9.29 -0.47
C ASN A 79 -5.88 7.77 -0.31
N ASN A 80 -4.79 7.17 -0.78
CA ASN A 80 -4.60 5.73 -0.80
C ASN A 80 -3.87 5.24 0.46
N SER A 81 -4.16 4.02 0.89
CA SER A 81 -3.46 3.34 1.99
C SER A 81 -1.98 3.11 1.65
N PRO A 82 -1.07 2.96 2.65
CA PRO A 82 0.35 2.75 2.40
C PRO A 82 0.66 1.54 1.55
N CYS A 83 -0.06 0.44 1.71
CA CYS A 83 0.17 -0.74 0.89
C CYS A 83 -0.16 -0.48 -0.59
N VAL A 84 -1.19 0.32 -0.87
CA VAL A 84 -1.53 0.73 -2.24
C VAL A 84 -0.50 1.72 -2.79
N ASN A 85 -0.10 2.71 -1.99
CA ASN A 85 0.95 3.65 -2.37
C ASN A 85 2.29 2.96 -2.64
N HIS A 86 2.66 1.99 -1.79
CA HIS A 86 3.86 1.18 -1.99
C HIS A 86 3.77 0.40 -3.31
N ALA A 87 2.65 -0.28 -3.57
CA ALA A 87 2.45 -1.04 -4.78
C ALA A 87 2.50 -0.17 -6.05
N ILE A 88 1.95 1.05 -6.00
CA ILE A 88 2.03 2.01 -7.12
C ILE A 88 3.49 2.41 -7.36
N LYS A 89 4.23 2.81 -6.33
CA LYS A 89 5.65 3.16 -6.44
C LYS A 89 6.49 1.97 -6.93
N TYR A 90 6.16 0.76 -6.47
CA TYR A 90 6.82 -0.47 -6.93
C TYR A 90 6.59 -0.71 -8.42
N ILE A 91 5.36 -0.53 -8.91
CA ILE A 91 5.04 -0.59 -10.34
C ILE A 91 5.85 0.44 -11.11
N GLU A 92 5.85 1.70 -10.70
CA GLU A 92 6.55 2.80 -11.37
C GLU A 92 8.04 2.53 -11.51
N LYS A 93 8.65 1.91 -10.52
CA LYS A 93 10.09 1.60 -10.51
C LYS A 93 10.43 0.34 -11.31
N ASN A 94 9.56 -0.67 -11.30
CA ASN A 94 9.88 -2.02 -11.77
C ASN A 94 9.02 -2.50 -12.96
N TYR A 95 8.20 -1.66 -13.59
CA TYR A 95 7.24 -2.07 -14.64
C TYR A 95 7.89 -2.77 -15.86
N THR A 96 9.18 -2.58 -16.08
CA THR A 96 9.93 -3.23 -17.17
C THR A 96 10.27 -4.69 -16.88
N THR A 97 10.05 -5.15 -15.66
CA THR A 97 10.27 -6.53 -15.22
C THR A 97 8.95 -7.26 -14.99
N GLU A 98 9.01 -8.53 -14.69
CA GLU A 98 7.87 -9.30 -14.24
C GLU A 98 7.59 -8.93 -12.77
N ILE A 99 6.36 -8.50 -12.49
CA ILE A 99 5.90 -8.12 -11.15
C ILE A 99 4.82 -9.10 -10.71
N SER A 100 5.03 -9.76 -9.58
CA SER A 100 4.07 -10.62 -8.93
C SER A 100 3.38 -9.90 -7.77
N ILE A 101 2.07 -10.17 -7.60
CA ILE A 101 1.34 -9.72 -6.40
C ILE A 101 1.94 -10.37 -5.15
N ASP A 102 2.39 -11.62 -5.27
CA ASP A 102 2.92 -12.39 -4.15
C ASP A 102 4.22 -11.79 -3.62
N ASP A 103 5.07 -11.22 -4.49
CA ASP A 103 6.29 -10.51 -4.09
C ASP A 103 5.95 -9.28 -3.25
N ILE A 104 5.00 -8.47 -3.71
CA ILE A 104 4.55 -7.26 -2.99
C ILE A 104 3.92 -7.63 -1.64
N CYS A 105 3.07 -8.66 -1.62
CA CYS A 105 2.42 -9.09 -0.38
C CYS A 105 3.42 -9.65 0.63
N SER A 106 4.44 -10.36 0.15
CA SER A 106 5.53 -10.89 0.98
C SER A 106 6.39 -9.77 1.55
N GLU A 107 6.76 -8.78 0.74
CA GLU A 107 7.55 -7.62 1.17
C GLU A 107 6.81 -6.80 2.24
N LEU A 108 5.49 -6.63 2.07
CA LEU A 108 4.65 -5.87 3.00
C LEU A 108 4.12 -6.71 4.18
N ASN A 109 4.37 -8.02 4.19
CA ASN A 109 3.84 -8.97 5.16
C ASN A 109 2.30 -8.88 5.33
N ILE A 110 1.58 -8.79 4.21
CA ILE A 110 0.12 -8.68 4.17
C ILE A 110 -0.51 -9.84 3.40
N ASN A 111 -1.77 -10.14 3.74
CA ASN A 111 -2.53 -11.16 3.03
C ASN A 111 -2.92 -10.68 1.62
N LYS A 112 -2.75 -11.57 0.60
CA LYS A 112 -3.05 -11.29 -0.81
C LYS A 112 -4.51 -10.90 -1.05
N CYS A 113 -5.47 -11.57 -0.39
CA CYS A 113 -6.89 -11.25 -0.54
C CYS A 113 -7.21 -9.86 0.00
N TYR A 114 -6.63 -9.51 1.15
CA TYR A 114 -6.73 -8.17 1.72
C TYR A 114 -6.16 -7.13 0.75
N PHE A 115 -4.92 -7.32 0.29
CA PHE A 115 -4.28 -6.42 -0.66
C PHE A 115 -5.12 -6.20 -1.92
N CYS A 116 -5.56 -7.28 -2.58
CA CYS A 116 -6.37 -7.19 -3.80
C CYS A 116 -7.68 -6.41 -3.59
N SER A 117 -8.33 -6.62 -2.45
CA SER A 117 -9.57 -5.93 -2.09
C SER A 117 -9.35 -4.43 -1.90
N VAL A 118 -8.33 -4.06 -1.09
CA VAL A 118 -7.99 -2.66 -0.80
C VAL A 118 -7.51 -1.95 -2.06
N PHE A 119 -6.60 -2.57 -2.82
CA PHE A 119 -6.08 -2.00 -4.06
C PHE A 119 -7.21 -1.69 -5.05
N LYS A 120 -8.14 -2.65 -5.26
CA LYS A 120 -9.29 -2.44 -6.15
C LYS A 120 -10.24 -1.37 -5.62
N LYS A 121 -10.50 -1.32 -4.32
CA LYS A 121 -11.36 -0.31 -3.68
C LYS A 121 -10.80 1.10 -3.88
N GLU A 122 -9.49 1.28 -3.70
CA GLU A 122 -8.87 2.60 -3.70
C GLU A 122 -8.48 3.09 -5.10
N THR A 123 -8.03 2.20 -5.99
CA THR A 123 -7.62 2.57 -7.36
C THR A 123 -8.74 2.40 -8.40
N GLY A 124 -9.87 1.78 -8.03
CA GLY A 124 -10.95 1.43 -8.96
C GLY A 124 -10.60 0.27 -9.90
N SER A 125 -9.41 -0.32 -9.81
CA SER A 125 -8.89 -1.32 -10.75
C SER A 125 -8.19 -2.47 -10.03
N THR A 126 -8.18 -3.66 -10.63
CA THR A 126 -7.33 -4.73 -10.11
C THR A 126 -5.86 -4.39 -10.33
N PHE A 127 -4.97 -4.93 -9.48
CA PHE A 127 -3.53 -4.72 -9.59
C PHE A 127 -2.98 -5.03 -10.99
N ILE A 128 -3.38 -6.17 -11.57
CA ILE A 128 -2.94 -6.56 -12.92
C ILE A 128 -3.44 -5.59 -14.00
N ASN A 129 -4.69 -5.13 -13.89
CA ASN A 129 -5.21 -4.14 -14.84
C ASN A 129 -4.50 -2.80 -14.69
N TYR A 130 -4.20 -2.37 -13.46
CA TYR A 130 -3.44 -1.15 -13.20
C TYR A 130 -2.03 -1.23 -13.79
N LEU A 131 -1.31 -2.34 -13.54
CA LEU A 131 0.01 -2.60 -14.12
C LEU A 131 -0.01 -2.59 -15.65
N ASN A 132 -0.99 -3.27 -16.25
CA ASN A 132 -1.14 -3.29 -17.70
C ASN A 132 -1.43 -1.90 -18.26
N ASN A 133 -2.32 -1.13 -17.65
CA ASN A 133 -2.60 0.25 -18.05
C ASN A 133 -1.32 1.11 -17.99
N TYR A 134 -0.55 0.99 -16.91
CA TYR A 134 0.71 1.71 -16.75
C TYR A 134 1.72 1.36 -17.85
N LYS A 135 1.95 0.06 -18.11
CA LYS A 135 2.82 -0.42 -19.19
C LYS A 135 2.38 0.09 -20.57
N ILE A 136 1.07 0.08 -20.84
CA ILE A 136 0.53 0.57 -22.11
C ILE A 136 0.73 2.07 -22.25
N GLU A 137 0.49 2.87 -21.21
CA GLU A 137 0.77 4.32 -21.27
C GLU A 137 2.24 4.61 -21.57
N LYS A 138 3.18 3.88 -20.92
CA LYS A 138 4.61 4.00 -21.22
C LYS A 138 4.95 3.58 -22.65
N SER A 139 4.30 2.55 -23.19
CA SER A 139 4.53 2.08 -24.55
C SER A 139 4.09 3.09 -25.62
N LYS A 140 3.08 3.93 -25.34
CA LYS A 140 2.62 4.98 -26.27
C LYS A 140 3.73 5.98 -26.60
N GLU A 141 4.57 6.33 -25.60
CA GLU A 141 5.71 7.21 -25.83
C GLU A 141 6.75 6.59 -26.78
N LEU A 142 7.05 5.29 -26.59
CA LEU A 142 7.97 4.58 -27.46
C LEU A 142 7.43 4.38 -28.88
N LEU A 143 6.11 4.18 -29.01
CA LEU A 143 5.46 4.02 -30.30
C LEU A 143 5.51 5.28 -31.18
N LYS A 144 5.71 6.45 -30.60
CA LYS A 144 5.89 7.71 -31.35
C LYS A 144 7.14 7.71 -32.21
N ASN A 145 8.13 6.86 -31.90
CA ASN A 145 9.33 6.69 -32.70
C ASN A 145 9.12 5.60 -33.77
N PRO A 146 9.12 5.94 -35.08
CA PRO A 146 8.91 4.98 -36.17
C PRO A 146 10.02 3.95 -36.29
N ASN A 147 11.23 4.26 -35.80
CA ASN A 147 12.43 3.43 -35.96
C ASN A 147 12.52 2.29 -34.92
N ILE A 148 11.67 2.30 -33.89
CA ILE A 148 11.67 1.23 -32.88
C ILE A 148 10.69 0.14 -33.34
N SER A 149 11.17 -1.11 -33.36
CA SER A 149 10.33 -2.25 -33.72
C SER A 149 9.23 -2.47 -32.68
N LEU A 150 8.12 -3.08 -33.07
CA LEU A 150 7.04 -3.40 -32.15
C LEU A 150 7.48 -4.41 -31.08
N LEU A 151 8.40 -5.31 -31.43
CA LEU A 151 9.01 -6.26 -30.51
C LEU A 151 9.82 -5.50 -29.44
N ASP A 152 10.68 -4.58 -29.85
CA ASP A 152 11.50 -3.80 -28.91
C ASP A 152 10.62 -2.94 -27.98
N VAL A 153 9.54 -2.34 -28.50
CA VAL A 153 8.57 -1.64 -27.65
C VAL A 153 7.99 -2.58 -26.59
N SER A 154 7.53 -3.77 -27.01
CA SER A 154 6.94 -4.72 -26.07
C SER A 154 7.90 -5.16 -24.97
N LEU A 155 9.13 -5.47 -25.35
CA LEU A 155 10.20 -5.86 -24.40
C LEU A 155 10.58 -4.70 -23.46
N SER A 156 10.69 -3.48 -23.98
CA SER A 156 11.04 -2.29 -23.19
C SER A 156 10.03 -1.96 -22.11
N VAL A 157 8.76 -2.34 -22.27
CA VAL A 157 7.72 -2.15 -21.25
C VAL A 157 7.41 -3.43 -20.46
N GLY A 158 8.29 -4.44 -20.56
CA GLY A 158 8.21 -5.65 -19.74
C GLY A 158 7.15 -6.66 -20.17
N TYR A 159 6.88 -6.78 -21.48
CA TYR A 159 6.12 -7.88 -22.04
C TYR A 159 7.07 -8.84 -22.78
N ASN A 160 7.11 -10.09 -22.33
CA ASN A 160 7.94 -11.13 -22.97
C ASN A 160 7.35 -11.66 -24.29
N ASN A 161 6.10 -11.28 -24.62
CA ASN A 161 5.39 -11.74 -25.80
C ASN A 161 4.70 -10.56 -26.51
N GLN A 162 5.14 -10.27 -27.74
CA GLN A 162 4.61 -9.18 -28.58
C GLN A 162 3.12 -9.37 -28.91
N SER A 163 2.67 -10.61 -29.13
CA SER A 163 1.26 -10.88 -29.45
C SER A 163 0.35 -10.60 -28.27
N TYR A 164 0.80 -10.98 -27.06
CA TYR A 164 0.08 -10.64 -25.83
C TYR A 164 0.06 -9.13 -25.57
N PHE A 165 1.19 -8.45 -25.74
CA PHE A 165 1.25 -6.98 -25.69
C PHE A 165 0.23 -6.34 -26.63
N SER A 166 0.19 -6.77 -27.90
CA SER A 166 -0.73 -6.21 -28.91
C SER A 166 -2.20 -6.41 -28.52
N THR A 167 -2.52 -7.58 -27.96
CA THR A 167 -3.87 -7.90 -27.47
C THR A 167 -4.26 -6.98 -26.30
N VAL A 168 -3.37 -6.83 -25.31
CA VAL A 168 -3.60 -5.96 -24.15
C VAL A 168 -3.70 -4.49 -24.59
N PHE A 169 -2.82 -4.04 -25.48
CA PHE A 169 -2.84 -2.69 -26.01
C PHE A 169 -4.18 -2.39 -26.69
N LYS A 170 -4.64 -3.27 -27.59
CA LYS A 170 -5.93 -3.11 -28.27
C LYS A 170 -7.10 -3.13 -27.29
N LYS A 171 -7.05 -3.98 -26.27
CA LYS A 171 -8.09 -4.03 -25.23
C LYS A 171 -8.22 -2.72 -24.46
N ILE A 172 -7.09 -2.06 -24.17
CA ILE A 172 -7.05 -0.83 -23.35
C ILE A 172 -7.32 0.41 -24.21
N THR A 173 -6.76 0.46 -25.42
CA THR A 173 -6.79 1.68 -26.27
C THR A 173 -7.82 1.62 -27.40
N SER A 174 -8.47 0.46 -27.62
CA SER A 174 -9.36 0.15 -28.74
C SER A 174 -8.67 0.15 -30.12
N LYS A 175 -7.34 0.33 -30.16
CA LYS A 175 -6.52 0.33 -31.40
C LYS A 175 -5.35 -0.63 -31.23
N THR A 176 -4.86 -1.18 -32.33
CA THR A 176 -3.59 -1.91 -32.32
C THR A 176 -2.42 -0.94 -32.13
N PRO A 177 -1.26 -1.41 -31.64
CA PRO A 177 -0.06 -0.57 -31.52
C PRO A 177 0.38 0.06 -32.85
N LEU A 178 0.22 -0.64 -33.98
CA LEU A 178 0.55 -0.11 -35.31
C LEU A 178 -0.44 0.96 -35.75
N GLU A 179 -1.75 0.74 -35.60
CA GLU A 179 -2.76 1.76 -35.89
C GLU A 179 -2.54 3.02 -35.06
N PHE A 180 -2.17 2.88 -33.78
CA PHE A 180 -1.83 4.02 -32.91
C PHE A 180 -0.62 4.79 -33.43
N ARG A 181 0.45 4.07 -33.83
CA ARG A 181 1.66 4.66 -34.43
C ARG A 181 1.35 5.43 -35.70
N ASP A 182 0.62 4.79 -36.64
CA ASP A 182 0.30 5.36 -37.92
C ASP A 182 -0.54 6.65 -37.81
N GLU A 183 -1.52 6.63 -36.93
CA GLU A 183 -2.35 7.80 -36.64
C GLU A 183 -1.52 8.95 -36.06
N TYR A 184 -0.62 8.66 -35.10
CA TYR A 184 0.26 9.67 -34.51
C TYR A 184 1.17 10.30 -35.57
N LEU A 185 1.74 9.51 -36.47
CA LEU A 185 2.65 9.98 -37.51
C LEU A 185 1.92 10.77 -38.60
N LYS A 186 0.66 10.43 -38.90
CA LYS A 186 -0.18 11.22 -39.84
C LYS A 186 -0.54 12.58 -39.27
N ASN A 187 -0.84 12.66 -37.97
CA ASN A 187 -1.24 13.93 -37.33
C ASN A 187 -0.05 14.88 -37.07
N LYS A 188 1.19 14.43 -37.30
CA LYS A 188 2.42 15.22 -37.13
C LYS A 188 2.91 15.86 -38.44
N LYS A 189 2.31 15.48 -39.58
CA LYS A 189 2.58 16.08 -40.88
C LYS A 189 1.64 17.26 -41.14
#